data_fba4f407bbbdb71b096b27e9f6683e2b
#
_entry.id   fba4f407bbbdb71b096b27e9f6683e2b
#
_cell.length_a   1.000
_cell.length_b   1.000
_cell.length_c   1.000
_cell.angle_alpha   90.00
_cell.angle_beta   90.00
_cell.angle_gamma   90.00
#
_symmetry.space_group_name_H-M   'P 1'
#
loop_
_entity.id
_entity.type
_entity.pdbx_description
1 polymer ?
#
loop_
_entity_poly.entity_id
_entity_poly.type
_entity_poly.pdbx_seq_one_letter_code
_entity_poly.pdbx_strand_id
1 'polypeptide(L)' 'MINADQYRAMALQHHRWAGMCRAPESREEHFRLEKELLALADREERLHEVRASEQASYPQQSK' A
#
# COMPACT_ATOMS: atom_id res chain seq x y z
N MET A 1 -1.72 -5.50 -12.28
CA MET A 1 -1.42 -5.78 -10.88
C MET A 1 -1.15 -4.50 -10.13
N ILE A 2 -1.70 -4.35 -8.94
CA ILE A 2 -1.54 -3.13 -8.16
C ILE A 2 -0.24 -3.21 -7.36
N ASN A 3 0.58 -2.18 -7.46
CA ASN A 3 1.82 -2.11 -6.68
C ASN A 3 1.68 -1.12 -5.53
N ALA A 4 2.73 -1.01 -4.70
CA ALA A 4 2.68 -0.17 -3.52
C ALA A 4 2.43 1.30 -3.85
N ASP A 5 2.99 1.79 -4.93
CA ASP A 5 2.80 3.18 -5.33
C ASP A 5 1.35 3.45 -5.69
N GLN A 6 0.69 2.48 -6.33
CA GLN A 6 -0.71 2.63 -6.68
C GLN A 6 -1.58 2.63 -5.42
N TYR A 7 -1.26 1.79 -4.46
CA TYR A 7 -1.98 1.79 -3.18
C TYR A 7 -1.81 3.14 -2.48
N ARG A 8 -0.60 3.70 -2.49
CA ARG A 8 -0.37 5.00 -1.87
C ARG A 8 -1.11 6.12 -2.57
N ALA A 9 -1.18 6.06 -3.89
CA ALA A 9 -1.94 7.06 -4.65
C ALA A 9 -3.41 7.00 -4.31
N MET A 10 -3.96 5.79 -4.17
CA MET A 10 -5.36 5.63 -3.77
C MET A 10 -5.58 6.13 -2.35
N ALA A 11 -4.63 5.87 -1.45
CA ALA A 11 -4.73 6.34 -0.08
C ALA A 11 -4.75 7.86 -0.03
N LEU A 12 -3.90 8.50 -0.81
CA LEU A 12 -3.87 9.95 -0.87
C LEU A 12 -5.18 10.53 -1.39
N GLN A 13 -5.78 9.86 -2.35
CA GLN A 13 -7.06 10.26 -2.89
C GLN A 13 -8.14 10.23 -1.83
N HIS A 14 -8.19 9.17 -1.04
CA HIS A 14 -9.15 9.07 0.07
C HIS A 14 -8.87 10.11 1.14
N HIS A 15 -7.60 10.39 1.39
CA HIS A 15 -7.23 11.43 2.33
C HIS A 15 -7.79 12.79 1.90
N ARG A 16 -7.68 13.11 0.62
CA ARG A 16 -8.21 14.36 0.07
C ARG A 16 -9.73 14.39 0.16
N TRP A 17 -10.37 13.28 -0.16
CA TRP A 17 -11.83 13.19 -0.07
C TRP A 17 -12.30 13.38 1.36
N ALA A 18 -11.58 12.81 2.31
CA ALA A 18 -11.92 12.96 3.72
C ALA A 18 -11.90 14.45 4.11
N GLY A 19 -10.93 15.18 3.61
CA GLY A 19 -10.84 16.61 3.91
C GLY A 19 -11.97 17.43 3.31
N MET A 20 -12.62 16.90 2.26
CA MET A 20 -13.74 17.59 1.63
C MET A 20 -15.09 17.13 2.16
N CYS A 21 -15.14 16.06 2.94
CA CYS A 21 -16.40 15.55 3.46
C CYS A 21 -16.87 16.37 4.64
N ARG A 22 -18.15 16.72 4.61
CA ARG A 22 -18.73 17.47 5.72
C ARG A 22 -19.26 16.53 6.80
N ALA A 23 -19.76 15.38 6.40
CA ALA A 23 -20.31 14.42 7.33
C ALA A 23 -19.17 13.68 8.04
N PRO A 24 -19.19 13.62 9.37
CA PRO A 24 -18.11 12.93 10.10
C PRO A 24 -18.01 11.44 9.74
N GLU A 25 -19.15 10.81 9.48
CA GLU A 25 -19.16 9.39 9.15
C GLU A 25 -18.43 9.12 7.84
N SER A 26 -18.69 9.94 6.83
CA SER A 26 -17.99 9.79 5.55
C SER A 26 -16.51 10.05 5.69
N ARG A 27 -16.17 11.04 6.50
CA ARG A 27 -14.77 11.38 6.73
C ARG A 27 -14.04 10.22 7.39
N GLU A 28 -14.66 9.62 8.39
CA GLU A 28 -14.06 8.47 9.07
C GLU A 28 -13.88 7.29 8.14
N GLU A 29 -14.86 7.08 7.27
CA GLU A 29 -14.79 5.99 6.32
C GLU A 29 -13.61 6.17 5.37
N HIS A 30 -13.42 7.38 4.86
CA HIS A 30 -12.29 7.64 3.98
C HIS A 30 -10.96 7.51 4.71
N PHE A 31 -10.89 7.95 5.97
CA PHE A 31 -9.67 7.77 6.74
C PHE A 31 -9.37 6.31 7.00
N ARG A 32 -10.41 5.51 7.22
CA ARG A 32 -10.23 4.07 7.40
C ARG A 32 -9.69 3.43 6.13
N LEU A 33 -10.26 3.80 4.98
CA LEU A 33 -9.78 3.29 3.70
C LEU A 33 -8.35 3.72 3.42
N GLU A 34 -8.01 4.94 3.79
CA GLU A 34 -6.65 5.42 3.66
C GLU A 34 -5.69 4.53 4.45
N LYS A 35 -6.03 4.23 5.70
CA LYS A 35 -5.20 3.37 6.54
C LYS A 35 -5.05 1.98 5.95
N GLU A 36 -6.14 1.42 5.46
CA GLU A 36 -6.11 0.09 4.86
C GLU A 36 -5.23 0.06 3.62
N LEU A 37 -5.34 1.09 2.79
CA LEU A 37 -4.53 1.17 1.58
C LEU A 37 -3.06 1.35 1.90
N LEU A 38 -2.73 2.12 2.93
CA LEU A 38 -1.34 2.28 3.35
C LEU A 38 -0.78 0.98 3.91
N ALA A 39 -1.60 0.22 4.62
CA ALA A 39 -1.20 -1.09 5.12
C ALA A 39 -0.94 -2.05 3.96
N LEU A 40 -1.78 -2.01 2.93
CA LEU A 40 -1.58 -2.83 1.75
C LEU A 40 -0.30 -2.44 1.01
N ALA A 41 0.00 -1.15 0.96
CA ALA A 41 1.23 -0.67 0.33
C ALA A 41 2.45 -1.20 1.06
N ASP A 42 2.42 -1.13 2.39
CA ASP A 42 3.52 -1.64 3.22
C ASP A 42 3.72 -3.13 3.01
N ARG A 43 2.60 -3.85 2.97
CA ARG A 43 2.65 -5.29 2.77
C ARG A 43 3.23 -5.64 1.41
N GLU A 44 2.82 -4.90 0.39
CA GLU A 44 3.32 -5.14 -0.96
C GLU A 44 4.81 -4.88 -1.04
N GLU A 45 5.29 -3.82 -0.39
CA GLU A 45 6.72 -3.52 -0.35
C GLU A 45 7.50 -4.60 0.35
N ARG A 46 6.99 -5.09 1.48
CA ARG A 46 7.69 -6.13 2.22
C ARG A 46 7.76 -7.42 1.43
N LEU A 47 6.68 -7.78 0.74
CA LEU A 47 6.69 -8.96 -0.11
C LEU A 47 7.70 -8.82 -1.23
N HIS A 48 7.79 -7.64 -1.80
CA HIS A 48 8.74 -7.38 -2.87
C HIS A 48 10.18 -7.50 -2.35
N GLU A 49 10.45 -6.95 -1.17
CA GLU A 49 11.76 -7.03 -0.55
C GLU A 49 12.14 -8.48 -0.22
N VAL A 50 11.18 -9.24 0.29
CA VAL A 50 11.43 -10.65 0.61
C VAL A 50 11.77 -11.42 -0.64
N ARG A 51 11.05 -11.20 -1.73
CA ARG A 51 11.35 -11.86 -2.99
C ARG A 51 12.73 -11.52 -3.53
N ALA A 52 13.08 -10.24 -3.46
CA ALA A 52 14.41 -9.81 -3.90
C ALA A 52 15.49 -10.42 -3.04
N SER A 53 15.25 -10.49 -1.73
CA SER A 53 16.19 -11.07 -0.80
C SER A 53 16.36 -12.56 -1.04
N GLU A 54 15.27 -13.25 -1.31
CA GLU A 54 15.32 -14.68 -1.60
C GLU A 54 16.10 -14.96 -2.87
N GLN A 55 15.89 -14.16 -3.89
CA GLN A 55 16.61 -14.31 -5.14
C GLN A 55 18.09 -14.05 -4.95
N ALA A 56 18.42 -13.08 -4.13
CA ALA A 56 19.81 -12.77 -3.87
C ALA A 56 20.51 -13.82 -3.04
N SER A 57 19.76 -14.51 -2.17
CA SER A 57 20.35 -15.52 -1.31
C SER A 57 20.54 -16.85 -1.99
N TYR A 58 19.81 -17.17 -3.05
CA TYR A 58 19.97 -18.42 -3.73
C TYR A 58 21.30 -18.44 -4.43
N PRO A 59 22.11 -19.47 -4.18
CA PRO A 59 23.34 -19.60 -4.92
C PRO A 59 22.98 -19.76 -6.34
N GLN A 60 23.66 -19.16 -7.16
CA GLN A 60 23.23 -19.15 -8.47
C GLN A 60 23.53 -20.41 -9.05
N GLN A 61 23.26 -21.31 -8.61
CA GLN A 61 23.34 -22.44 -9.07
C GLN A 61 23.80 -22.56 -10.28
N SER A 62 24.13 -22.13 -10.54
CA SER A 62 24.34 -22.31 -11.51
C SER A 62 25.04 -23.17 -11.87
N LYS A 63 25.05 -23.48 -11.85
CA LYS A 63 25.47 -24.05 -12.19
C LYS A 63 25.46 -24.43 -12.41
#